data_fea3f2d6fc9d9b25a04bea418977fd74
#
_entry.id   fea3f2d6fc9d9b25a04bea418977fd74
#
_cell.length_a   1.000
_cell.length_b   1.000
_cell.length_c   1.000
_cell.angle_alpha   90.00
_cell.angle_beta   90.00
_cell.angle_gamma   90.00
#
_symmetry.space_group_name_H-M   'P 1'
#
loop_
_entity.id
_entity.type
_entity.pdbx_description
1 polymer ?
#
loop_
_entity_poly.entity_id
_entity_poly.type
_entity_poly.pdbx_seq_one_letter_code
_entity_poly.pdbx_strand_id
1 'polypeptide(L)'
;VKKRHAHRGMSAADAAALQGAPELIVENLEDGKIFEPRDTEVDTLTTPGESWEKRAATGKQLREHAPRSAHGGWRPDPGRPDPVTLVLASNKGRVAELIPLRMKRMAASPFAFLRGAAVVMAWDLSRTPVSGLDVVIDGDCHVDNFGLFGTPAEQVVLDLNDFDETTIGPWEYDLKRLTASVDLAGRDNGLSAKERRKAVKDVVAGYRWSLDRLHSLPVLELWNRHTVPERMDHRQKKLDKKSAAIIRKSVEKARASNNAALLQSAAMRNDDGQWRIKLDPPITTAISGHLKRDIIAGLHDYIETLAPERQFMIRRYHVVDVVRRVVGVGSVGLRAYLILLIGNGDEDGLFLQMKEAGPAALAPYLPVLPKAYKHDGQRVVYGQRLLQAAGDPLLGWCTMDGRPYYVRQMKNFKGAIPTEWLSGAPFNFFAFGYGALLARAHARVGDAAVISGYCGGSETLDEAVADWAEAYGDQTEQDHESFANDPDVKALIAELKT
;
A
#
# COMPACT_ATOMS: atom_id res chain seq x y z
N VAL A 1 -36.61 -3.59 -27.32
CA VAL A 1 -36.20 -4.92 -26.89
C VAL A 1 -34.77 -4.76 -26.32
N LYS A 2 -34.67 -4.59 -24.98
CA LYS A 2 -33.39 -4.47 -24.30
C LYS A 2 -32.78 -5.87 -24.19
N LYS A 3 -31.69 -6.13 -24.90
CA LYS A 3 -30.82 -7.29 -24.61
C LYS A 3 -30.12 -7.04 -23.26
N ARG A 4 -30.49 -7.82 -22.26
CA ARG A 4 -29.74 -7.96 -21.03
C ARG A 4 -28.43 -8.68 -21.38
N HIS A 5 -27.28 -8.00 -21.28
CA HIS A 5 -26.00 -8.66 -21.22
C HIS A 5 -25.96 -9.47 -19.93
N ALA A 6 -25.95 -10.79 -20.06
CA ALA A 6 -25.71 -11.66 -18.94
C ALA A 6 -24.24 -11.49 -18.52
N HIS A 7 -24.03 -10.89 -17.35
CA HIS A 7 -22.74 -10.97 -16.69
C HIS A 7 -22.36 -12.46 -16.57
N ARG A 8 -21.22 -12.85 -17.11
CA ARG A 8 -20.63 -14.16 -16.77
C ARG A 8 -20.45 -14.20 -15.27
N GLY A 9 -21.36 -14.87 -14.58
CA GLY A 9 -21.20 -15.22 -13.20
C GLY A 9 -19.97 -16.13 -13.09
N MET A 10 -19.16 -15.90 -12.07
CA MET A 10 -18.07 -16.78 -11.71
C MET A 10 -18.57 -18.22 -11.70
N SER A 11 -17.92 -19.15 -12.41
CA SER A 11 -18.29 -20.55 -12.41
C SER A 11 -18.08 -21.14 -11.00
N ALA A 12 -18.80 -22.22 -10.68
CA ALA A 12 -18.56 -22.94 -9.43
C ALA A 12 -17.09 -23.42 -9.30
N ALA A 13 -16.40 -23.64 -10.43
CA ALA A 13 -14.99 -23.96 -10.48
C ALA A 13 -14.09 -22.77 -10.11
N ASP A 14 -14.45 -21.55 -10.54
CA ASP A 14 -13.71 -20.32 -10.18
C ASP A 14 -13.95 -19.95 -8.71
N ALA A 15 -15.15 -20.20 -8.19
CA ALA A 15 -15.45 -20.05 -6.77
C ALA A 15 -14.73 -21.11 -5.91
N ALA A 16 -14.60 -22.33 -6.42
CA ALA A 16 -13.83 -23.41 -5.78
C ALA A 16 -12.31 -23.15 -5.84
N ALA A 17 -11.82 -22.54 -6.93
CA ALA A 17 -10.42 -22.12 -7.02
C ALA A 17 -10.08 -21.01 -6.02
N LEU A 18 -11.04 -20.16 -5.66
CA LEU A 18 -10.92 -19.19 -4.57
C LEU A 18 -11.01 -19.84 -3.17
N GLN A 19 -11.62 -21.03 -3.07
CA GLN A 19 -11.70 -21.80 -1.83
C GLN A 19 -10.61 -22.88 -1.71
N GLY A 20 -9.94 -23.24 -2.80
CA GLY A 20 -8.88 -24.24 -2.87
C GLY A 20 -7.49 -23.68 -2.63
N ALA A 21 -7.31 -22.79 -1.64
CA ALA A 21 -5.98 -22.58 -1.09
C ALA A 21 -5.46 -23.94 -0.57
N PRO A 22 -4.22 -24.38 -0.92
CA PRO A 22 -3.68 -25.57 -0.28
C PRO A 22 -3.79 -25.35 1.22
N GLU A 23 -4.20 -26.40 1.96
CA GLU A 23 -3.98 -26.42 3.40
C GLU A 23 -2.48 -26.21 3.60
N LEU A 24 -2.10 -24.96 3.77
CA LEU A 24 -0.80 -24.61 4.32
C LEU A 24 -0.78 -25.35 5.66
N ILE A 25 0.18 -26.26 5.79
CA ILE A 25 0.44 -26.98 7.02
C ILE A 25 0.75 -25.92 8.07
N VAL A 26 -0.28 -25.41 8.70
CA VAL A 26 -0.23 -24.56 9.88
C VAL A 26 -0.19 -25.49 11.08
N GLU A 27 0.83 -26.36 11.12
CA GLU A 27 1.25 -26.96 12.38
C GLU A 27 2.05 -25.89 13.12
N ASN A 28 1.45 -25.36 14.20
CA ASN A 28 1.98 -24.44 15.19
C ASN A 28 1.89 -22.91 14.94
N LEU A 29 0.79 -22.43 14.41
CA LEU A 29 0.28 -21.13 14.82
C LEU A 29 -0.84 -21.38 15.84
N GLU A 30 -0.47 -21.60 17.10
CA GLU A 30 -1.41 -21.42 18.19
C GLU A 30 -1.98 -20.02 18.08
N ASP A 31 -3.28 -19.99 17.75
CA ASP A 31 -4.21 -18.86 17.85
C ASP A 31 -3.59 -17.46 17.82
N GLY A 32 -3.53 -16.83 16.66
CA GLY A 32 -3.58 -15.38 16.44
C GLY A 32 -2.73 -14.44 17.32
N LYS A 33 -1.77 -14.94 18.06
CA LYS A 33 -1.08 -14.28 19.17
C LYS A 33 -0.02 -13.24 18.78
N ILE A 34 0.17 -12.96 17.49
CA ILE A 34 1.16 -11.91 17.09
C ILE A 34 0.65 -10.51 17.41
N PHE A 35 -0.66 -10.31 17.54
CA PHE A 35 -1.29 -8.97 17.74
C PHE A 35 -2.37 -8.90 18.81
N GLU A 36 -2.73 -9.99 19.46
CA GLU A 36 -3.32 -9.78 20.77
C GLU A 36 -2.21 -9.18 21.63
N PRO A 37 -2.48 -8.07 22.37
CA PRO A 37 -1.64 -7.75 23.51
C PRO A 37 -1.63 -9.07 24.29
N ARG A 38 -0.48 -9.75 24.31
CA ARG A 38 -0.32 -10.99 25.08
C ARG A 38 -1.01 -10.70 26.38
N ASP A 39 -1.96 -11.54 26.80
CA ASP A 39 -2.54 -11.43 28.11
C ASP A 39 -1.38 -11.08 29.02
N THR A 40 -1.43 -9.92 29.64
CA THR A 40 -0.32 -9.34 30.39
C THR A 40 -0.16 -10.16 31.66
N GLU A 41 0.19 -11.42 31.49
CA GLU A 41 0.81 -12.18 32.54
C GLU A 41 2.14 -11.47 32.85
N VAL A 42 2.29 -11.09 34.07
CA VAL A 42 3.50 -10.40 34.60
C VAL A 42 4.80 -11.06 34.08
N ASP A 43 4.77 -12.35 33.78
CA ASP A 43 5.88 -13.15 33.28
C ASP A 43 6.43 -12.68 31.91
N THR A 44 5.62 -12.11 31.02
CA THR A 44 6.10 -11.64 29.70
C THR A 44 6.91 -10.35 29.79
N LEU A 45 6.67 -9.51 30.81
CA LEU A 45 7.45 -8.30 31.08
C LEU A 45 8.74 -8.58 31.84
N THR A 46 8.80 -9.70 32.56
CA THR A 46 9.92 -10.05 33.44
C THR A 46 10.87 -11.09 32.84
N THR A 47 10.43 -11.83 31.81
CA THR A 47 11.27 -12.82 31.10
C THR A 47 12.14 -12.12 30.07
N PRO A 48 13.47 -12.16 30.17
CA PRO A 48 14.36 -11.61 29.15
C PRO A 48 14.12 -12.29 27.80
N GLY A 49 14.02 -11.47 26.76
CA GLY A 49 14.00 -12.00 25.38
C GLY A 49 15.32 -12.64 24.98
N GLU A 50 15.29 -13.53 23.99
CA GLU A 50 16.50 -14.09 23.41
C GLU A 50 17.38 -12.99 22.77
N SER A 51 18.72 -13.19 22.83
CA SER A 51 19.64 -12.26 22.17
C SER A 51 19.39 -12.20 20.66
N TRP A 52 19.71 -11.08 20.04
CA TRP A 52 19.51 -10.93 18.59
C TRP A 52 20.35 -11.93 17.78
N GLU A 53 21.53 -12.35 18.29
CA GLU A 53 22.38 -13.37 17.66
C GLU A 53 21.67 -14.73 17.60
N LYS A 54 21.02 -15.12 18.71
CA LYS A 54 20.27 -16.38 18.77
C LYS A 54 19.06 -16.34 17.84
N ARG A 55 18.32 -15.24 17.82
CA ARG A 55 17.20 -15.04 16.90
C ARG A 55 17.64 -15.03 15.43
N ALA A 56 18.78 -14.42 15.11
CA ALA A 56 19.35 -14.47 13.77
C ALA A 56 19.79 -15.90 13.38
N ALA A 57 20.28 -16.70 14.32
CA ALA A 57 20.57 -18.12 14.09
C ALA A 57 19.30 -18.91 13.76
N THR A 58 18.19 -18.66 14.46
CA THR A 58 16.86 -19.22 14.13
C THR A 58 16.46 -18.87 12.71
N GLY A 59 16.58 -17.61 12.31
CA GLY A 59 16.30 -17.18 10.92
C GLY A 59 17.15 -17.93 9.89
N LYS A 60 18.42 -18.21 10.20
CA LYS A 60 19.28 -19.01 9.33
C LYS A 60 18.78 -20.45 9.16
N GLN A 61 18.22 -21.06 10.22
CA GLN A 61 17.67 -22.42 10.17
C GLN A 61 16.44 -22.52 9.24
N LEU A 62 15.64 -21.47 9.12
CA LEU A 62 14.47 -21.47 8.23
C LEU A 62 14.83 -21.72 6.76
N ARG A 63 16.09 -21.53 6.37
CA ARG A 63 16.59 -21.85 5.01
C ARG A 63 16.59 -23.35 4.71
N GLU A 64 16.45 -24.21 5.70
CA GLU A 64 16.33 -25.67 5.54
C GLU A 64 14.96 -26.00 4.92
N HIS A 65 13.91 -25.27 5.29
CA HIS A 65 12.56 -25.44 4.76
C HIS A 65 12.33 -24.61 3.49
N ALA A 66 12.80 -23.37 3.47
CA ALA A 66 12.69 -22.48 2.32
C ALA A 66 14.08 -21.92 1.94
N PRO A 67 14.85 -22.64 1.11
CA PRO A 67 16.14 -22.13 0.63
C PRO A 67 15.96 -20.81 -0.11
N ARG A 68 16.83 -19.83 0.13
CA ARG A 68 16.77 -18.51 -0.49
C ARG A 68 16.73 -18.56 -2.02
N SER A 69 17.40 -19.55 -2.63
CA SER A 69 17.35 -19.77 -4.08
C SER A 69 15.98 -20.23 -4.61
N ALA A 70 15.14 -20.83 -3.76
CA ALA A 70 13.80 -21.26 -4.15
C ALA A 70 12.86 -20.10 -4.53
N HIS A 71 13.15 -18.87 -4.06
CA HIS A 71 12.35 -17.70 -4.41
C HIS A 71 12.45 -17.31 -5.90
N GLY A 72 13.45 -17.81 -6.66
CA GLY A 72 13.65 -17.46 -8.08
C GLY A 72 12.87 -18.32 -9.07
N GLY A 73 12.46 -19.49 -8.67
CA GLY A 73 11.92 -20.52 -9.60
C GLY A 73 10.44 -20.36 -9.95
N TRP A 74 9.92 -19.15 -10.13
CA TRP A 74 8.50 -18.93 -10.41
C TRP A 74 8.09 -19.25 -11.84
N ARG A 75 6.93 -19.91 -11.97
CA ARG A 75 6.20 -20.13 -13.23
C ARG A 75 4.71 -20.08 -12.92
N PRO A 76 3.84 -19.65 -13.88
CA PRO A 76 2.41 -19.71 -13.68
C PRO A 76 1.98 -21.15 -13.40
N ASP A 77 1.19 -21.32 -12.34
CA ASP A 77 0.60 -22.61 -11.95
C ASP A 77 -0.40 -23.04 -13.04
N PRO A 78 -0.48 -24.34 -13.42
CA PRO A 78 -1.46 -24.83 -14.38
C PRO A 78 -2.92 -24.56 -13.97
N GLY A 79 -3.19 -24.42 -12.68
CA GLY A 79 -4.52 -24.07 -12.14
C GLY A 79 -4.75 -22.57 -11.96
N ARG A 80 -3.84 -21.72 -12.49
CA ARG A 80 -3.96 -20.26 -12.37
C ARG A 80 -5.23 -19.76 -13.06
N PRO A 81 -6.13 -19.07 -12.33
CA PRO A 81 -7.31 -18.46 -12.93
C PRO A 81 -6.93 -17.44 -13.99
N ASP A 82 -7.79 -17.29 -14.98
CA ASP A 82 -7.64 -16.22 -15.95
C ASP A 82 -7.57 -14.84 -15.28
N PRO A 83 -6.52 -14.05 -15.52
CA PRO A 83 -6.33 -12.76 -14.86
C PRO A 83 -7.43 -11.75 -15.17
N VAL A 84 -8.03 -11.80 -16.37
CA VAL A 84 -9.15 -10.93 -16.75
C VAL A 84 -10.38 -11.24 -15.89
N THR A 85 -10.68 -12.53 -15.73
CA THR A 85 -11.79 -13.01 -14.87
C THR A 85 -11.61 -12.52 -13.42
N LEU A 86 -10.40 -12.66 -12.85
CA LEU A 86 -10.11 -12.18 -11.49
C LEU A 86 -10.31 -10.67 -11.35
N VAL A 87 -9.81 -9.89 -12.32
CA VAL A 87 -9.96 -8.43 -12.31
C VAL A 87 -11.42 -8.02 -12.46
N LEU A 88 -12.18 -8.63 -13.37
CA LEU A 88 -13.59 -8.34 -13.56
C LEU A 88 -14.41 -8.69 -12.30
N ALA A 89 -14.12 -9.83 -11.66
CA ALA A 89 -14.75 -10.25 -10.40
C ALA A 89 -14.46 -9.25 -9.25
N SER A 90 -13.27 -8.65 -9.22
CA SER A 90 -12.88 -7.65 -8.22
C SER A 90 -13.64 -6.31 -8.34
N ASN A 91 -14.46 -6.14 -9.36
CA ASN A 91 -15.36 -4.99 -9.49
C ASN A 91 -16.65 -5.12 -8.66
N LYS A 92 -16.92 -6.29 -8.09
CA LYS A 92 -18.09 -6.50 -7.25
C LYS A 92 -18.13 -5.51 -6.08
N GLY A 93 -19.24 -4.78 -5.94
CA GLY A 93 -19.44 -3.76 -4.90
C GLY A 93 -18.87 -2.38 -5.20
N ARG A 94 -18.09 -2.22 -6.28
CA ARG A 94 -17.59 -0.91 -6.73
C ARG A 94 -18.72 -0.08 -7.33
N VAL A 95 -18.52 1.22 -7.38
CA VAL A 95 -19.42 2.20 -8.04
C VAL A 95 -19.38 1.95 -9.55
N ALA A 96 -20.52 1.51 -10.12
CA ALA A 96 -20.59 1.01 -11.50
C ALA A 96 -20.08 2.03 -12.54
N GLU A 97 -20.43 3.31 -12.35
CA GLU A 97 -20.04 4.39 -13.26
C GLU A 97 -18.52 4.66 -13.30
N LEU A 98 -17.77 4.15 -12.33
CA LEU A 98 -16.32 4.30 -12.24
C LEU A 98 -15.55 3.07 -12.75
N ILE A 99 -16.22 1.94 -12.99
CA ILE A 99 -15.59 0.72 -13.50
C ILE A 99 -14.92 0.97 -14.86
N PRO A 100 -15.56 1.63 -15.83
CA PRO A 100 -14.92 1.96 -17.10
C PRO A 100 -13.62 2.75 -16.96
N LEU A 101 -13.58 3.73 -16.05
CA LEU A 101 -12.38 4.51 -15.77
C LEU A 101 -11.26 3.66 -15.14
N ARG A 102 -11.62 2.72 -14.25
CA ARG A 102 -10.68 1.76 -13.68
C ARG A 102 -10.05 0.89 -14.77
N MET A 103 -10.89 0.30 -15.64
CA MET A 103 -10.42 -0.54 -16.75
C MET A 103 -9.48 0.25 -17.68
N LYS A 104 -9.85 1.48 -18.06
CA LYS A 104 -9.01 2.36 -18.89
C LYS A 104 -7.65 2.64 -18.24
N ARG A 105 -7.61 2.92 -16.92
CA ARG A 105 -6.36 3.19 -16.22
C ARG A 105 -5.46 1.95 -16.15
N MET A 106 -6.04 0.78 -15.93
CA MET A 106 -5.30 -0.48 -15.88
C MET A 106 -4.78 -0.91 -17.26
N ALA A 107 -5.50 -0.62 -18.34
CA ALA A 107 -5.10 -0.93 -19.70
C ALA A 107 -3.98 -0.01 -20.24
N ALA A 108 -3.54 1.00 -19.49
CA ALA A 108 -2.57 1.99 -19.97
C ALA A 108 -1.14 1.43 -20.11
N SER A 109 -0.70 0.56 -19.21
CA SER A 109 0.60 -0.13 -19.28
C SER A 109 0.61 -1.37 -18.38
N PRO A 110 1.57 -2.30 -18.56
CA PRO A 110 1.77 -3.46 -17.66
C PRO A 110 1.98 -3.04 -16.19
N PHE A 111 2.71 -1.95 -15.95
CA PHE A 111 2.87 -1.41 -14.60
C PHE A 111 1.55 -0.88 -14.01
N ALA A 112 0.75 -0.19 -14.81
CA ALA A 112 -0.59 0.26 -14.39
C ALA A 112 -1.54 -0.93 -14.13
N PHE A 113 -1.43 -2.00 -14.93
CA PHE A 113 -2.15 -3.25 -14.72
C PHE A 113 -1.76 -3.90 -13.39
N LEU A 114 -0.45 -4.08 -13.12
CA LEU A 114 0.04 -4.60 -11.85
C LEU A 114 -0.60 -3.87 -10.67
N ARG A 115 -0.60 -2.53 -10.68
CA ARG A 115 -1.14 -1.69 -9.61
C ARG A 115 -2.66 -1.84 -9.41
N GLY A 116 -3.39 -2.14 -10.48
CA GLY A 116 -4.84 -2.34 -10.42
C GLY A 116 -5.29 -3.77 -10.16
N ALA A 117 -4.39 -4.74 -10.35
CA ALA A 117 -4.65 -6.17 -10.35
C ALA A 117 -4.05 -6.88 -9.12
N ALA A 118 -4.13 -6.28 -7.93
CA ALA A 118 -3.61 -6.87 -6.69
C ALA A 118 -4.15 -8.30 -6.45
N VAL A 119 -5.41 -8.58 -6.86
CA VAL A 119 -6.05 -9.90 -6.72
C VAL A 119 -5.35 -11.00 -7.55
N VAL A 120 -4.76 -10.64 -8.70
CA VAL A 120 -4.02 -11.59 -9.54
C VAL A 120 -2.71 -11.99 -8.83
N MET A 121 -1.95 -10.99 -8.40
CA MET A 121 -0.70 -11.26 -7.69
C MET A 121 -0.90 -11.91 -6.33
N ALA A 122 -2.00 -11.62 -5.63
CA ALA A 122 -2.33 -12.28 -4.37
C ALA A 122 -2.49 -13.80 -4.56
N TRP A 123 -3.17 -14.22 -5.63
CA TRP A 123 -3.29 -15.63 -5.98
C TRP A 123 -1.92 -16.24 -6.29
N ASP A 124 -1.10 -15.57 -7.09
CA ASP A 124 0.22 -16.04 -7.49
C ASP A 124 1.17 -16.14 -6.28
N LEU A 125 1.22 -15.12 -5.42
CA LEU A 125 2.06 -15.08 -4.23
C LEU A 125 1.75 -16.20 -3.25
N SER A 126 0.46 -16.55 -3.08
CA SER A 126 0.02 -17.63 -2.18
C SER A 126 0.62 -19.01 -2.52
N ARG A 127 1.21 -19.14 -3.70
CA ARG A 127 1.85 -20.37 -4.21
C ARG A 127 3.36 -20.26 -4.33
N THR A 128 3.93 -19.20 -3.79
CA THR A 128 5.40 -19.02 -3.79
C THR A 128 6.01 -19.50 -2.48
N PRO A 129 7.28 -19.92 -2.46
CA PRO A 129 7.98 -20.25 -1.23
C PRO A 129 7.98 -19.08 -0.25
N VAL A 130 7.80 -19.41 1.04
CA VAL A 130 7.84 -18.48 2.17
C VAL A 130 8.66 -19.08 3.30
N SER A 131 9.30 -18.23 4.10
CA SER A 131 10.11 -18.65 5.26
C SER A 131 9.27 -19.08 6.46
N GLY A 132 7.96 -18.83 6.44
CA GLY A 132 7.07 -19.05 7.59
C GLY A 132 7.09 -17.93 8.63
N LEU A 133 7.63 -16.75 8.25
CA LEU A 133 7.65 -15.56 9.10
C LEU A 133 6.59 -14.57 8.63
N ASP A 134 5.51 -14.47 9.39
CA ASP A 134 4.48 -13.48 9.16
C ASP A 134 4.77 -12.17 9.90
N VAL A 135 4.48 -11.06 9.25
CA VAL A 135 4.54 -9.71 9.80
C VAL A 135 3.29 -8.94 9.37
N VAL A 136 3.09 -7.73 9.88
CA VAL A 136 2.18 -6.81 9.20
C VAL A 136 2.83 -6.39 7.91
N ILE A 137 2.19 -6.71 6.79
CA ILE A 137 2.61 -6.33 5.44
C ILE A 137 1.76 -5.18 4.91
N ASP A 138 2.33 -4.41 3.98
CA ASP A 138 1.60 -3.39 3.22
C ASP A 138 0.54 -4.03 2.29
N GLY A 139 0.86 -5.21 1.75
CA GLY A 139 -0.02 -6.03 0.91
C GLY A 139 -0.11 -5.56 -0.54
N ASP A 140 0.22 -4.30 -0.83
CA ASP A 140 0.30 -3.70 -2.16
C ASP A 140 1.59 -2.87 -2.33
N CYS A 141 2.70 -3.34 -1.77
CA CYS A 141 3.98 -2.64 -1.76
C CYS A 141 4.60 -2.53 -3.16
N HIS A 142 4.24 -1.52 -3.93
CA HIS A 142 4.82 -1.19 -5.23
C HIS A 142 5.55 0.15 -5.20
N VAL A 143 6.40 0.44 -6.20
CA VAL A 143 7.30 1.62 -6.17
C VAL A 143 6.57 2.97 -6.00
N ASP A 144 5.34 3.11 -6.52
CA ASP A 144 4.53 4.32 -6.37
C ASP A 144 3.81 4.38 -5.01
N ASN A 145 3.95 3.36 -4.17
CA ASN A 145 3.42 3.34 -2.81
C ASN A 145 4.38 3.95 -1.78
N PHE A 146 5.49 4.51 -2.23
CA PHE A 146 6.40 5.31 -1.41
C PHE A 146 6.17 6.79 -1.67
N GLY A 147 5.82 7.53 -0.62
CA GLY A 147 5.43 8.93 -0.73
C GLY A 147 6.10 9.84 0.28
N LEU A 148 6.10 11.13 -0.05
CA LEU A 148 6.50 12.20 0.84
C LEU A 148 5.28 12.70 1.61
N PHE A 149 5.44 12.93 2.90
CA PHE A 149 4.43 13.59 3.73
C PHE A 149 5.05 14.31 4.93
N GLY A 150 4.28 15.22 5.55
CA GLY A 150 4.72 15.97 6.72
C GLY A 150 4.45 15.20 8.01
N THR A 151 5.41 15.22 8.92
CA THR A 151 5.20 14.82 10.30
C THR A 151 4.45 15.92 11.08
N PRO A 152 3.91 15.64 12.27
CA PRO A 152 3.36 16.68 13.16
C PRO A 152 4.35 17.79 13.52
N ALA A 153 5.66 17.55 13.40
CA ALA A 153 6.73 18.53 13.57
C ALA A 153 7.11 19.23 12.26
N GLU A 154 6.25 19.18 11.23
CA GLU A 154 6.43 19.83 9.91
C GLU A 154 7.68 19.37 9.14
N GLN A 155 8.25 18.22 9.50
CA GLN A 155 9.35 17.62 8.75
C GLN A 155 8.80 16.77 7.62
N VAL A 156 9.34 16.93 6.39
CA VAL A 156 9.03 16.03 5.27
C VAL A 156 9.78 14.73 5.43
N VAL A 157 9.06 13.62 5.37
CA VAL A 157 9.62 12.26 5.42
C VAL A 157 9.20 11.47 4.18
N LEU A 158 9.99 10.44 3.84
CA LEU A 158 9.68 9.47 2.80
C LEU A 158 9.34 8.14 3.47
N ASP A 159 8.16 7.60 3.16
CA ASP A 159 7.66 6.35 3.74
C ASP A 159 6.58 5.70 2.86
N LEU A 160 6.09 4.52 3.25
CA LEU A 160 4.88 3.91 2.68
C LEU A 160 3.68 4.86 2.80
N ASN A 161 2.76 4.84 1.84
CA ASN A 161 1.73 5.88 1.71
C ASN A 161 0.30 5.35 1.49
N ASP A 162 0.11 4.13 1.03
CA ASP A 162 -1.21 3.51 0.85
C ASP A 162 -1.24 2.14 1.56
N PHE A 163 -2.26 1.91 2.38
CA PHE A 163 -2.38 0.75 3.26
C PHE A 163 -3.72 0.03 3.08
N ASP A 164 -4.40 0.24 1.95
CA ASP A 164 -5.69 -0.38 1.68
C ASP A 164 -5.64 -1.92 1.78
N GLU A 165 -4.53 -2.50 1.34
CA GLU A 165 -4.31 -3.94 1.26
C GLU A 165 -3.53 -4.51 2.46
N THR A 166 -3.19 -3.68 3.46
CA THR A 166 -2.41 -4.12 4.62
C THR A 166 -3.07 -5.31 5.33
N THR A 167 -2.28 -6.26 5.74
CA THR A 167 -2.73 -7.47 6.44
C THR A 167 -1.56 -8.11 7.20
N ILE A 168 -1.80 -9.26 7.83
CA ILE A 168 -0.72 -10.09 8.39
C ILE A 168 -0.42 -11.18 7.38
N GLY A 169 0.86 -11.35 7.04
CA GLY A 169 1.28 -12.36 6.08
C GLY A 169 2.79 -12.42 5.90
N PRO A 170 3.28 -13.32 5.03
CA PRO A 170 4.70 -13.48 4.76
C PRO A 170 5.36 -12.19 4.28
N TRP A 171 6.44 -11.77 4.95
CA TRP A 171 7.19 -10.56 4.59
C TRP A 171 7.70 -10.59 3.13
N GLU A 172 7.91 -11.78 2.58
CA GLU A 172 8.35 -11.99 1.20
C GLU A 172 7.36 -11.44 0.18
N TYR A 173 6.08 -11.38 0.52
CA TYR A 173 5.05 -10.92 -0.42
C TYR A 173 5.23 -9.45 -0.78
N ASP A 174 5.51 -8.61 0.21
CA ASP A 174 5.82 -7.19 -0.04
C ASP A 174 7.12 -7.02 -0.82
N LEU A 175 8.18 -7.77 -0.48
CA LEU A 175 9.45 -7.69 -1.20
C LEU A 175 9.29 -8.13 -2.67
N LYS A 176 8.55 -9.21 -2.92
CA LYS A 176 8.26 -9.69 -4.28
C LYS A 176 7.43 -8.68 -5.05
N ARG A 177 6.40 -8.11 -4.44
CA ARG A 177 5.59 -7.08 -5.09
C ARG A 177 6.39 -5.83 -5.43
N LEU A 178 7.22 -5.37 -4.51
CA LEU A 178 8.10 -4.23 -4.75
C LEU A 178 9.07 -4.50 -5.91
N THR A 179 9.72 -5.65 -5.92
CA THR A 179 10.71 -5.98 -6.96
C THR A 179 10.08 -6.18 -8.34
N ALA A 180 8.92 -6.83 -8.45
CA ALA A 180 8.17 -6.91 -9.70
C ALA A 180 7.77 -5.52 -10.21
N SER A 181 7.34 -4.63 -9.30
CA SER A 181 6.98 -3.26 -9.66
C SER A 181 8.19 -2.42 -10.14
N VAL A 182 9.38 -2.66 -9.58
CA VAL A 182 10.63 -2.01 -10.04
C VAL A 182 11.01 -2.51 -11.43
N ASP A 183 10.90 -3.81 -11.72
CA ASP A 183 11.17 -4.33 -13.07
C ASP A 183 10.22 -3.71 -14.09
N LEU A 184 8.90 -3.72 -13.83
CA LEU A 184 7.89 -3.15 -14.72
C LEU A 184 8.04 -1.63 -14.91
N ALA A 185 8.30 -0.87 -13.85
CA ALA A 185 8.60 0.54 -13.97
C ALA A 185 9.87 0.81 -14.80
N GLY A 186 10.86 -0.07 -14.68
CA GLY A 186 12.05 -0.02 -15.52
C GLY A 186 11.75 -0.31 -17.00
N ARG A 187 10.80 -1.22 -17.30
CA ARG A 187 10.30 -1.46 -18.68
C ARG A 187 9.62 -0.22 -19.23
N ASP A 188 8.69 0.36 -18.48
CA ASP A 188 7.98 1.60 -18.88
C ASP A 188 8.97 2.76 -19.13
N ASN A 189 10.08 2.84 -18.36
CA ASN A 189 11.13 3.84 -18.52
C ASN A 189 12.18 3.49 -19.61
N GLY A 190 12.02 2.37 -20.33
CA GLY A 190 12.91 1.96 -21.42
C GLY A 190 14.28 1.44 -20.98
N LEU A 191 14.41 0.97 -19.73
CA LEU A 191 15.66 0.39 -19.23
C LEU A 191 15.90 -1.00 -19.79
N SER A 192 17.17 -1.30 -20.10
CA SER A 192 17.58 -2.65 -20.54
C SER A 192 17.36 -3.69 -19.44
N ALA A 193 17.24 -4.99 -19.82
CA ALA A 193 17.11 -6.09 -18.86
C ALA A 193 18.24 -6.08 -17.81
N LYS A 194 19.47 -5.77 -18.21
CA LYS A 194 20.62 -5.67 -17.30
C LYS A 194 20.44 -4.55 -16.26
N GLU A 195 19.93 -3.38 -16.66
CA GLU A 195 19.70 -2.26 -15.77
C GLU A 195 18.54 -2.56 -14.81
N ARG A 196 17.44 -3.15 -15.30
CA ARG A 196 16.30 -3.58 -14.48
C ARG A 196 16.71 -4.61 -13.43
N ARG A 197 17.41 -5.68 -13.88
CA ARG A 197 17.94 -6.71 -12.96
C ARG A 197 18.82 -6.09 -11.88
N LYS A 198 19.69 -5.13 -12.24
CA LYS A 198 20.51 -4.44 -11.25
C LYS A 198 19.65 -3.66 -10.25
N ALA A 199 18.64 -2.95 -10.69
CA ALA A 199 17.74 -2.19 -9.81
C ALA A 199 16.96 -3.10 -8.86
N VAL A 200 16.45 -4.23 -9.34
CA VAL A 200 15.80 -5.25 -8.51
C VAL A 200 16.75 -5.79 -7.44
N LYS A 201 17.99 -6.13 -7.81
CA LYS A 201 19.02 -6.53 -6.84
C LYS A 201 19.33 -5.41 -5.85
N ASP A 202 19.34 -4.16 -6.28
CA ASP A 202 19.55 -3.02 -5.37
C ASP A 202 18.40 -2.89 -4.34
N VAL A 203 17.13 -3.20 -4.70
CA VAL A 203 16.02 -3.30 -3.73
C VAL A 203 16.33 -4.34 -2.65
N VAL A 204 16.65 -5.57 -3.05
CA VAL A 204 16.90 -6.67 -2.10
C VAL A 204 18.13 -6.40 -1.26
N ALA A 205 19.17 -5.86 -1.86
CA ALA A 205 20.39 -5.44 -1.16
C ALA A 205 20.10 -4.33 -0.13
N GLY A 206 19.23 -3.37 -0.47
CA GLY A 206 18.79 -2.32 0.44
C GLY A 206 17.98 -2.87 1.62
N TYR A 207 17.09 -3.82 1.35
CA TYR A 207 16.31 -4.52 2.36
C TYR A 207 17.23 -5.27 3.36
N ARG A 208 18.12 -6.13 2.86
CA ARG A 208 19.06 -6.89 3.68
C ARG A 208 20.02 -5.98 4.47
N TRP A 209 20.61 -4.98 3.82
CA TRP A 209 21.51 -4.03 4.44
C TRP A 209 20.85 -3.24 5.57
N SER A 210 19.58 -2.89 5.40
CA SER A 210 18.83 -2.16 6.42
C SER A 210 18.50 -3.06 7.60
N LEU A 211 18.00 -4.28 7.39
CA LEU A 211 17.74 -5.25 8.45
C LEU A 211 18.98 -5.54 9.29
N ASP A 212 20.14 -5.73 8.65
CA ASP A 212 21.42 -5.97 9.31
C ASP A 212 21.84 -4.84 10.28
N ARG A 213 21.32 -3.64 10.07
CA ARG A 213 21.54 -2.47 10.94
C ARG A 213 20.45 -2.24 11.96
N LEU A 214 19.24 -2.61 11.62
CA LEU A 214 18.07 -2.32 12.45
C LEU A 214 17.89 -3.33 13.57
N HIS A 215 18.27 -4.61 13.35
CA HIS A 215 18.02 -5.69 14.30
C HIS A 215 18.71 -5.53 15.67
N SER A 216 19.78 -4.76 15.74
CA SER A 216 20.54 -4.51 16.97
C SER A 216 20.24 -3.16 17.63
N LEU A 217 19.35 -2.34 17.03
CA LEU A 217 18.98 -1.07 17.61
C LEU A 217 18.10 -1.24 18.86
N PRO A 218 18.20 -0.31 19.82
CA PRO A 218 17.22 -0.21 20.89
C PRO A 218 15.79 -0.10 20.32
N VAL A 219 14.84 -0.82 20.91
CA VAL A 219 13.44 -0.89 20.39
C VAL A 219 12.83 0.49 20.17
N LEU A 220 13.00 1.41 21.11
CA LEU A 220 12.45 2.77 21.01
C LEU A 220 13.11 3.58 19.87
N GLU A 221 14.41 3.39 19.63
CA GLU A 221 15.11 4.01 18.51
C GLU A 221 14.59 3.49 17.17
N LEU A 222 14.48 2.16 17.04
CA LEU A 222 13.90 1.52 15.86
C LEU A 222 12.47 2.02 15.61
N TRP A 223 11.65 2.08 16.65
CA TRP A 223 10.24 2.49 16.56
C TRP A 223 10.07 3.91 16.05
N ASN A 224 10.91 4.85 16.49
CA ASN A 224 10.85 6.26 16.12
C ASN A 224 11.65 6.62 14.86
N ARG A 225 12.40 5.65 14.30
CA ARG A 225 13.28 5.92 13.17
C ARG A 225 12.48 6.18 11.89
N HIS A 226 12.60 7.39 11.34
CA HIS A 226 11.98 7.81 10.09
C HIS A 226 13.04 8.24 9.07
N THR A 227 12.65 8.30 7.80
CA THR A 227 13.59 8.64 6.71
C THR A 227 13.34 10.06 6.24
N VAL A 228 14.32 10.91 6.44
CA VAL A 228 14.37 12.27 5.91
C VAL A 228 15.05 12.20 4.54
N PRO A 229 14.36 12.55 3.44
CA PRO A 229 14.88 12.35 2.08
C PRO A 229 16.25 13.00 1.83
N GLU A 230 16.46 14.21 2.36
CA GLU A 230 17.71 14.96 2.20
C GLU A 230 18.89 14.35 2.96
N ARG A 231 18.62 13.41 3.88
CA ARG A 231 19.62 12.68 4.67
C ARG A 231 19.78 11.22 4.23
N MET A 232 19.15 10.85 3.11
CA MET A 232 19.33 9.51 2.56
C MET A 232 20.76 9.33 2.11
N ASP A 233 21.48 8.44 2.76
CA ASP A 233 22.82 7.99 2.41
C ASP A 233 22.83 6.47 2.37
N HIS A 234 23.31 5.91 1.27
CA HIS A 234 23.35 4.48 1.05
C HIS A 234 24.81 4.00 1.03
N ARG A 235 25.15 3.11 1.95
CA ARG A 235 26.46 2.47 2.02
C ARG A 235 27.62 3.48 2.09
N GLN A 236 27.43 4.61 2.80
CA GLN A 236 28.44 5.67 2.93
C GLN A 236 28.84 6.34 1.60
N LYS A 237 28.09 6.15 0.54
CA LYS A 237 28.28 6.84 -0.73
C LYS A 237 27.55 8.18 -0.70
N LYS A 238 28.24 9.25 -1.07
CA LYS A 238 27.62 10.56 -1.26
C LYS A 238 26.52 10.45 -2.31
N LEU A 239 25.40 11.09 -2.05
CA LEU A 239 24.28 11.23 -2.96
C LEU A 239 24.78 11.87 -4.28
N ASP A 240 24.51 11.21 -5.41
CA ASP A 240 24.85 11.77 -6.70
C ASP A 240 24.03 13.04 -7.00
N LYS A 241 24.57 13.93 -7.85
CA LYS A 241 23.96 15.24 -8.12
C LYS A 241 22.55 15.15 -8.70
N LYS A 242 22.25 14.13 -9.52
CA LYS A 242 20.92 13.94 -10.12
C LYS A 242 19.90 13.49 -9.08
N SER A 243 20.23 12.48 -8.29
CA SER A 243 19.38 12.01 -7.17
C SER A 243 19.13 13.14 -6.16
N ALA A 244 20.16 13.91 -5.79
CA ALA A 244 20.01 15.07 -4.92
C ALA A 244 19.07 16.13 -5.49
N ALA A 245 19.14 16.40 -6.80
CA ALA A 245 18.26 17.35 -7.46
C ALA A 245 16.80 16.87 -7.49
N ILE A 246 16.57 15.57 -7.74
CA ILE A 246 15.23 14.96 -7.71
C ILE A 246 14.64 15.07 -6.30
N ILE A 247 15.40 14.68 -5.26
CA ILE A 247 14.96 14.79 -3.86
C ILE A 247 14.57 16.23 -3.53
N ARG A 248 15.46 17.18 -3.78
CA ARG A 248 15.20 18.61 -3.49
C ARG A 248 13.91 19.07 -4.15
N LYS A 249 13.76 18.86 -5.47
CA LYS A 249 12.57 19.27 -6.23
C LYS A 249 11.30 18.61 -5.69
N SER A 250 11.36 17.31 -5.32
CA SER A 250 10.23 16.57 -4.79
C SER A 250 9.84 17.06 -3.40
N VAL A 251 10.81 17.36 -2.53
CA VAL A 251 10.56 17.90 -1.18
C VAL A 251 10.01 19.33 -1.26
N GLU A 252 10.54 20.19 -2.12
CA GLU A 252 10.00 21.54 -2.35
C GLU A 252 8.54 21.48 -2.81
N LYS A 253 8.24 20.62 -3.77
CA LYS A 253 6.87 20.38 -4.26
C LYS A 253 5.96 19.82 -3.15
N ALA A 254 6.47 18.90 -2.32
CA ALA A 254 5.73 18.35 -1.19
C ALA A 254 5.39 19.44 -0.16
N ARG A 255 6.35 20.27 0.26
CA ARG A 255 6.14 21.39 1.19
C ARG A 255 5.11 22.40 0.68
N ALA A 256 5.08 22.66 -0.63
CA ALA A 256 4.05 23.50 -1.24
C ALA A 256 2.66 22.85 -1.26
N SER A 257 2.55 21.54 -1.00
CA SER A 257 1.29 20.77 -1.01
C SER A 257 0.72 20.66 0.40
N ASN A 258 0.21 21.76 0.94
CA ASN A 258 -0.39 21.88 2.27
C ASN A 258 -1.89 22.22 2.19
N ASN A 259 -2.57 22.28 3.34
CA ASN A 259 -4.00 22.58 3.42
C ASN A 259 -4.36 23.97 2.86
N ALA A 260 -3.56 25.02 3.13
CA ALA A 260 -3.79 26.36 2.62
C ALA A 260 -3.73 26.40 1.08
N ALA A 261 -2.68 25.79 0.48
CA ALA A 261 -2.56 25.68 -0.96
C ALA A 261 -3.70 24.84 -1.58
N LEU A 262 -4.15 23.80 -0.88
CA LEU A 262 -5.29 22.99 -1.33
C LEU A 262 -6.60 23.77 -1.25
N LEU A 263 -6.83 24.58 -0.23
CA LEU A 263 -8.00 25.45 -0.11
C LEU A 263 -8.08 26.40 -1.32
N GLN A 264 -7.01 27.08 -1.66
CA GLN A 264 -6.94 28.01 -2.79
C GLN A 264 -7.12 27.32 -4.17
N SER A 265 -6.57 26.12 -4.32
CA SER A 265 -6.60 25.41 -5.62
C SER A 265 -7.87 24.59 -5.84
N ALA A 266 -8.35 23.87 -4.81
CA ALA A 266 -9.44 22.92 -4.91
C ALA A 266 -10.79 23.43 -4.42
N ALA A 267 -10.85 24.63 -3.81
CA ALA A 267 -12.10 25.24 -3.39
C ALA A 267 -12.32 26.61 -4.03
N MET A 268 -13.54 27.12 -3.92
CA MET A 268 -13.97 28.45 -4.38
C MET A 268 -15.04 28.99 -3.46
N ARG A 269 -15.27 30.28 -3.47
CA ARG A 269 -16.40 30.86 -2.76
C ARG A 269 -17.62 30.88 -3.68
N ASN A 270 -18.79 30.50 -3.13
CA ASN A 270 -20.07 30.67 -3.81
C ASN A 270 -20.56 32.14 -3.69
N ASP A 271 -21.72 32.43 -4.25
CA ASP A 271 -22.31 33.78 -4.25
C ASP A 271 -22.59 34.31 -2.84
N ASP A 272 -22.81 33.43 -1.85
CA ASP A 272 -22.99 33.77 -0.45
C ASP A 272 -21.65 33.93 0.31
N GLY A 273 -20.53 33.87 -0.39
CA GLY A 273 -19.19 33.96 0.18
C GLY A 273 -18.69 32.70 0.91
N GLN A 274 -19.46 31.60 0.88
CA GLN A 274 -19.10 30.35 1.55
C GLN A 274 -18.14 29.51 0.71
N TRP A 275 -17.20 28.81 1.34
CA TRP A 275 -16.34 27.87 0.66
C TRP A 275 -17.10 26.67 0.09
N ARG A 276 -16.78 26.27 -1.14
CA ARG A 276 -17.25 25.05 -1.81
C ARG A 276 -16.09 24.40 -2.52
N ILE A 277 -16.07 23.06 -2.55
CA ILE A 277 -15.08 22.30 -3.31
C ILE A 277 -15.42 22.41 -4.80
N LYS A 278 -14.43 22.71 -5.63
CA LYS A 278 -14.58 22.76 -7.09
C LYS A 278 -14.93 21.39 -7.64
N LEU A 279 -15.94 21.31 -8.48
CA LEU A 279 -16.30 20.08 -9.19
C LEU A 279 -15.47 19.95 -10.47
N ASP A 280 -15.04 18.73 -10.75
CA ASP A 280 -14.26 18.34 -11.93
C ASP A 280 -14.62 16.89 -12.31
N PRO A 281 -15.83 16.67 -12.91
CA PRO A 281 -16.26 15.34 -13.31
C PRO A 281 -15.35 14.72 -14.38
N PRO A 282 -15.08 13.40 -14.31
CA PRO A 282 -15.61 12.43 -13.36
C PRO A 282 -14.81 12.32 -12.05
N ILE A 283 -13.75 13.12 -11.87
CA ILE A 283 -12.82 13.01 -10.75
C ILE A 283 -13.41 13.55 -9.44
N THR A 284 -14.10 14.69 -9.50
CA THR A 284 -14.74 15.31 -8.33
C THR A 284 -16.19 15.65 -8.71
N THR A 285 -17.14 15.01 -8.01
CA THR A 285 -18.58 15.14 -8.32
C THR A 285 -19.39 15.47 -7.07
N ALA A 286 -20.51 16.19 -7.28
CA ALA A 286 -21.45 16.48 -6.23
C ALA A 286 -22.10 15.18 -5.68
N ILE A 287 -22.56 15.25 -4.43
CA ILE A 287 -23.31 14.18 -3.76
C ILE A 287 -24.69 14.69 -3.34
N SER A 288 -25.61 13.75 -3.08
CA SER A 288 -26.94 14.10 -2.56
C SER A 288 -26.87 14.67 -1.14
N GLY A 289 -27.85 15.50 -0.78
CA GLY A 289 -27.96 16.04 0.58
C GLY A 289 -28.15 14.96 1.65
N HIS A 290 -28.77 13.83 1.31
CA HIS A 290 -28.89 12.67 2.20
C HIS A 290 -27.51 12.07 2.49
N LEU A 291 -26.75 11.73 1.45
CA LEU A 291 -25.40 11.18 1.60
C LEU A 291 -24.44 12.14 2.33
N LYS A 292 -24.60 13.46 2.15
CA LYS A 292 -23.84 14.45 2.92
C LYS A 292 -24.13 14.36 4.43
N ARG A 293 -25.40 14.17 4.80
CA ARG A 293 -25.78 13.98 6.22
C ARG A 293 -25.20 12.68 6.78
N ASP A 294 -25.25 11.59 6.04
CA ASP A 294 -24.71 10.29 6.45
C ASP A 294 -23.20 10.37 6.68
N ILE A 295 -22.48 11.06 5.78
CA ILE A 295 -21.02 11.28 5.95
C ILE A 295 -20.73 12.11 7.20
N ILE A 296 -21.51 13.17 7.46
CA ILE A 296 -21.35 14.00 8.66
C ILE A 296 -21.63 13.17 9.92
N ALA A 297 -22.65 12.32 9.91
CA ALA A 297 -22.93 11.39 11.01
C ALA A 297 -21.75 10.41 11.23
N GLY A 298 -21.23 9.81 10.16
CA GLY A 298 -20.05 8.95 10.26
C GLY A 298 -18.79 9.65 10.77
N LEU A 299 -18.66 10.98 10.59
CA LEU A 299 -17.56 11.73 11.19
C LEU A 299 -17.63 11.79 12.72
N HIS A 300 -18.80 11.71 13.33
CA HIS A 300 -18.91 11.61 14.79
C HIS A 300 -18.29 10.31 15.29
N ASP A 301 -18.61 9.18 14.66
CA ASP A 301 -18.02 7.88 15.02
C ASP A 301 -16.50 7.88 14.76
N TYR A 302 -16.06 8.46 13.65
CA TYR A 302 -14.64 8.62 13.36
C TYR A 302 -13.90 9.39 14.45
N ILE A 303 -14.46 10.52 14.95
CA ILE A 303 -13.82 11.34 15.98
C ILE A 303 -13.55 10.52 17.24
N GLU A 304 -14.47 9.62 17.63
CA GLU A 304 -14.29 8.75 18.80
C GLU A 304 -13.13 7.74 18.64
N THR A 305 -12.66 7.49 17.42
CA THR A 305 -11.51 6.60 17.14
C THR A 305 -10.16 7.33 17.22
N LEU A 306 -10.17 8.65 17.36
CA LEU A 306 -8.96 9.45 17.51
C LEU A 306 -8.46 9.47 18.95
N ALA A 307 -7.18 9.77 19.14
CA ALA A 307 -6.62 10.06 20.45
C ALA A 307 -7.32 11.27 21.09
N PRO A 308 -7.54 11.28 22.42
CA PRO A 308 -8.36 12.31 23.09
C PRO A 308 -7.96 13.76 22.75
N GLU A 309 -6.67 14.07 22.68
CA GLU A 309 -6.18 15.40 22.34
C GLU A 309 -6.49 15.77 20.87
N ARG A 310 -6.63 14.78 19.97
CA ARG A 310 -7.01 14.98 18.59
C ARG A 310 -8.52 15.18 18.44
N GLN A 311 -9.31 14.48 19.25
CA GLN A 311 -10.76 14.75 19.35
C GLN A 311 -11.01 16.19 19.76
N PHE A 312 -10.25 16.69 20.74
CA PHE A 312 -10.38 18.08 21.21
C PHE A 312 -10.04 19.08 20.11
N MET A 313 -8.99 18.80 19.33
CA MET A 313 -8.57 19.65 18.23
C MET A 313 -9.59 19.65 17.08
N ILE A 314 -10.03 18.48 16.61
CA ILE A 314 -10.90 18.37 15.43
C ILE A 314 -12.30 18.97 15.68
N ARG A 315 -12.80 18.94 16.92
CA ARG A 315 -14.07 19.56 17.31
C ARG A 315 -14.09 21.09 17.21
N ARG A 316 -12.94 21.72 16.93
CA ARG A 316 -12.84 23.16 16.65
C ARG A 316 -13.13 23.50 15.18
N TYR A 317 -13.26 22.48 14.34
CA TYR A 317 -13.59 22.62 12.93
C TYR A 317 -15.07 22.33 12.68
N HIS A 318 -15.64 22.95 11.64
CA HIS A 318 -16.97 22.64 11.16
C HIS A 318 -16.94 22.26 9.68
N VAL A 319 -17.78 21.30 9.28
CA VAL A 319 -17.87 20.84 7.88
C VAL A 319 -18.62 21.89 7.06
N VAL A 320 -18.00 22.36 5.97
CA VAL A 320 -18.62 23.30 5.03
C VAL A 320 -19.02 22.64 3.72
N ASP A 321 -18.23 21.67 3.24
CA ASP A 321 -18.59 20.97 2.02
C ASP A 321 -18.11 19.54 1.97
N VAL A 322 -18.80 18.69 1.18
CA VAL A 322 -18.48 17.29 0.96
C VAL A 322 -18.77 16.93 -0.49
N VAL A 323 -17.80 16.29 -1.16
CA VAL A 323 -17.91 15.80 -2.54
C VAL A 323 -17.39 14.39 -2.67
N ARG A 324 -17.83 13.65 -3.70
CA ARG A 324 -17.17 12.39 -4.09
C ARG A 324 -15.88 12.72 -4.83
N ARG A 325 -14.81 11.94 -4.56
CA ARG A 325 -13.53 12.12 -5.25
C ARG A 325 -12.89 10.77 -5.63
N VAL A 326 -12.61 10.60 -6.91
CA VAL A 326 -11.93 9.42 -7.45
C VAL A 326 -10.42 9.53 -7.17
N VAL A 327 -9.83 8.47 -6.61
CA VAL A 327 -8.41 8.41 -6.25
C VAL A 327 -7.75 7.13 -6.76
N GLY A 328 -6.45 7.21 -7.07
CA GLY A 328 -5.59 6.06 -7.40
C GLY A 328 -5.89 5.35 -8.72
N VAL A 329 -5.41 4.11 -8.83
CA VAL A 329 -5.70 3.14 -9.90
C VAL A 329 -6.44 1.94 -9.32
N GLY A 330 -5.86 1.21 -8.38
CA GLY A 330 -6.47 0.04 -7.73
C GLY A 330 -7.76 0.37 -6.99
N SER A 331 -7.81 1.53 -6.33
CA SER A 331 -8.97 1.98 -5.56
C SER A 331 -10.05 2.70 -6.38
N VAL A 332 -9.92 2.85 -7.70
CA VAL A 332 -10.99 3.41 -8.55
C VAL A 332 -12.26 2.56 -8.43
N GLY A 333 -13.38 3.23 -8.18
CA GLY A 333 -14.67 2.58 -7.95
C GLY A 333 -15.01 2.30 -6.49
N LEU A 334 -14.07 2.37 -5.55
CA LEU A 334 -14.39 2.46 -4.13
C LEU A 334 -14.98 3.85 -3.83
N ARG A 335 -15.84 3.90 -2.81
CA ARG A 335 -16.45 5.16 -2.37
C ARG A 335 -15.39 5.97 -1.64
N ALA A 336 -15.06 7.13 -2.20
CA ALA A 336 -14.14 8.07 -1.57
C ALA A 336 -14.71 9.48 -1.59
N TYR A 337 -14.61 10.16 -0.47
CA TYR A 337 -15.16 11.49 -0.27
C TYR A 337 -14.05 12.44 0.19
N LEU A 338 -14.15 13.67 -0.30
CA LEU A 338 -13.34 14.79 0.15
C LEU A 338 -14.23 15.71 0.99
N ILE A 339 -13.80 16.00 2.20
CA ILE A 339 -14.54 16.77 3.19
C ILE A 339 -13.72 18.00 3.50
N LEU A 340 -14.32 19.17 3.28
CA LEU A 340 -13.72 20.44 3.65
C LEU A 340 -14.30 20.91 4.99
N LEU A 341 -13.39 21.18 5.92
CA LEU A 341 -13.71 21.78 7.21
C LEU A 341 -13.01 23.13 7.31
N ILE A 342 -13.62 24.05 8.04
CA ILE A 342 -13.07 25.36 8.38
C ILE A 342 -12.99 25.47 9.91
N GLY A 343 -11.86 25.97 10.42
CA GLY A 343 -11.59 26.09 11.85
C GLY A 343 -11.61 27.53 12.35
N ASN A 344 -10.44 28.05 12.71
CA ASN A 344 -10.29 29.37 13.33
C ASN A 344 -10.17 30.48 12.27
N GLY A 345 -11.28 30.76 11.62
CA GLY A 345 -11.36 31.77 10.56
C GLY A 345 -11.38 31.15 9.15
N ASP A 346 -11.76 31.98 8.19
CA ASP A 346 -12.11 31.57 6.83
C ASP A 346 -10.99 30.92 6.02
N GLU A 347 -9.74 31.17 6.38
CA GLU A 347 -8.57 30.62 5.68
C GLU A 347 -7.99 29.38 6.39
N ASP A 348 -8.53 28.99 7.55
CA ASP A 348 -8.12 27.79 8.28
C ASP A 348 -8.85 26.55 7.74
N GLY A 349 -8.49 26.16 6.53
CA GLY A 349 -9.07 25.02 5.83
C GLY A 349 -8.36 23.71 6.16
N LEU A 350 -9.13 22.68 6.51
CA LEU A 350 -8.68 21.30 6.66
C LEU A 350 -9.44 20.41 5.69
N PHE A 351 -8.72 19.58 4.94
CA PHE A 351 -9.32 18.59 4.06
C PHE A 351 -9.12 17.18 4.62
N LEU A 352 -10.22 16.48 4.88
CA LEU A 352 -10.22 15.06 5.20
C LEU A 352 -10.63 14.25 3.98
N GLN A 353 -9.98 13.10 3.79
CA GLN A 353 -10.38 12.05 2.88
C GLN A 353 -11.01 10.91 3.67
N MET A 354 -12.29 10.62 3.39
CA MET A 354 -12.97 9.41 3.87
C MET A 354 -13.00 8.42 2.71
N LYS A 355 -12.45 7.21 2.90
CA LYS A 355 -12.35 6.20 1.85
C LYS A 355 -12.88 4.86 2.34
N GLU A 356 -13.75 4.23 1.53
CA GLU A 356 -14.24 2.88 1.78
C GLU A 356 -13.06 1.91 1.86
N ALA A 357 -13.05 1.06 2.87
CA ALA A 357 -12.11 -0.04 3.03
C ALA A 357 -12.84 -1.36 2.74
N GLY A 358 -12.20 -2.22 1.97
CA GLY A 358 -12.66 -3.59 1.73
C GLY A 358 -11.63 -4.59 2.27
N PRO A 359 -11.93 -5.89 2.23
CA PRO A 359 -10.96 -6.91 2.59
C PRO A 359 -9.73 -6.83 1.69
N ALA A 360 -8.56 -7.12 2.24
CA ALA A 360 -7.32 -7.17 1.47
C ALA A 360 -7.39 -8.28 0.40
N ALA A 361 -6.75 -8.05 -0.75
CA ALA A 361 -6.70 -9.04 -1.85
C ALA A 361 -6.05 -10.37 -1.42
N LEU A 362 -5.13 -10.31 -0.46
CA LEU A 362 -4.47 -11.47 0.14
C LEU A 362 -5.34 -12.23 1.17
N ALA A 363 -6.41 -11.61 1.69
CA ALA A 363 -7.21 -12.19 2.78
C ALA A 363 -7.73 -13.62 2.52
N PRO A 364 -8.12 -14.01 1.28
CA PRO A 364 -8.55 -15.39 1.00
C PRO A 364 -7.45 -16.44 1.14
N TYR A 365 -6.20 -16.05 1.15
CA TYR A 365 -5.02 -16.92 1.10
C TYR A 365 -4.19 -16.91 2.38
N LEU A 366 -4.61 -16.16 3.37
CA LEU A 366 -3.90 -15.97 4.62
C LEU A 366 -4.72 -16.44 5.81
N PRO A 367 -4.10 -16.73 6.96
CA PRO A 367 -4.82 -17.08 8.19
C PRO A 367 -5.87 -16.02 8.56
N VAL A 368 -6.93 -16.45 9.22
CA VAL A 368 -8.00 -15.55 9.67
C VAL A 368 -7.45 -14.54 10.66
N LEU A 369 -7.63 -13.26 10.35
CA LEU A 369 -7.18 -12.17 11.21
C LEU A 369 -7.89 -12.18 12.57
N PRO A 370 -7.22 -11.75 13.67
CA PRO A 370 -7.83 -11.53 14.97
C PRO A 370 -9.08 -10.64 14.91
N LYS A 371 -9.98 -10.76 15.88
CA LYS A 371 -11.24 -9.97 15.95
C LYS A 371 -11.01 -8.45 15.85
N ALA A 372 -9.87 -7.96 16.36
CA ALA A 372 -9.46 -6.55 16.29
C ALA A 372 -9.35 -6.01 14.86
N TYR A 373 -9.22 -6.87 13.86
CA TYR A 373 -9.08 -6.51 12.44
C TYR A 373 -10.31 -6.85 11.60
N LYS A 374 -11.45 -7.15 12.23
CA LYS A 374 -12.69 -7.46 11.51
C LYS A 374 -13.37 -6.26 10.88
N HIS A 375 -12.98 -5.05 11.25
CA HIS A 375 -13.41 -3.81 10.64
C HIS A 375 -12.32 -3.32 9.68
N ASP A 376 -12.55 -3.40 8.37
CA ASP A 376 -11.52 -3.10 7.36
C ASP A 376 -10.93 -1.68 7.49
N GLY A 377 -11.73 -0.67 7.85
CA GLY A 377 -11.21 0.67 8.12
C GLY A 377 -10.22 0.69 9.30
N GLN A 378 -10.50 -0.07 10.36
CA GLN A 378 -9.59 -0.23 11.50
C GLN A 378 -8.31 -0.97 11.10
N ARG A 379 -8.43 -2.03 10.28
CA ARG A 379 -7.27 -2.75 9.71
C ARG A 379 -6.33 -1.81 8.98
N VAL A 380 -6.85 -0.98 8.07
CA VAL A 380 -6.06 0.03 7.34
C VAL A 380 -5.37 1.01 8.29
N VAL A 381 -6.10 1.54 9.28
CA VAL A 381 -5.56 2.49 10.27
C VAL A 381 -4.45 1.86 11.11
N TYR A 382 -4.64 0.64 11.57
CA TYR A 382 -3.62 -0.06 12.35
C TYR A 382 -2.40 -0.41 11.52
N GLY A 383 -2.57 -0.91 10.29
CA GLY A 383 -1.46 -1.15 9.37
C GLY A 383 -0.63 0.11 9.15
N GLN A 384 -1.27 1.22 8.85
CA GLN A 384 -0.57 2.50 8.68
C GLN A 384 0.18 2.93 9.95
N ARG A 385 -0.46 2.87 11.14
CA ARG A 385 0.19 3.25 12.40
C ARG A 385 1.36 2.34 12.78
N LEU A 386 1.29 1.07 12.41
CA LEU A 386 2.34 0.09 12.69
C LEU A 386 3.52 0.24 11.72
N LEU A 387 3.28 0.38 10.42
CA LEU A 387 4.31 0.40 9.39
C LEU A 387 4.98 1.78 9.21
N GLN A 388 4.23 2.87 9.36
CA GLN A 388 4.78 4.23 9.31
C GLN A 388 5.40 4.67 10.62
N ALA A 389 6.59 5.26 10.56
CA ALA A 389 7.25 5.81 11.75
C ALA A 389 6.64 7.12 12.24
N ALA A 390 6.08 7.92 11.33
CA ALA A 390 5.44 9.20 11.63
C ALA A 390 4.10 9.25 10.89
N GLY A 391 3.05 8.81 11.56
CA GLY A 391 1.71 8.71 10.97
C GLY A 391 0.92 10.02 10.99
N ASP A 392 -0.18 10.02 10.27
CA ASP A 392 -1.19 11.09 10.30
C ASP A 392 -1.91 11.10 11.67
N PRO A 393 -1.86 12.21 12.42
CA PRO A 393 -2.53 12.31 13.73
C PRO A 393 -4.06 12.30 13.64
N LEU A 394 -4.63 12.52 12.43
CA LEU A 394 -6.07 12.51 12.18
C LEU A 394 -6.53 11.19 11.52
N LEU A 395 -5.68 10.17 11.54
CA LEU A 395 -6.03 8.86 11.01
C LEU A 395 -6.98 8.13 11.95
N GLY A 396 -8.18 7.76 11.45
CA GLY A 396 -9.21 7.04 12.19
C GLY A 396 -10.16 6.31 11.25
N TRP A 397 -11.22 5.71 11.78
CA TRP A 397 -12.18 4.92 11.01
C TRP A 397 -13.62 5.15 11.45
N CYS A 398 -14.57 4.75 10.62
CA CYS A 398 -16.00 4.74 10.94
C CYS A 398 -16.74 3.69 10.11
N THR A 399 -17.98 3.44 10.48
CA THR A 399 -18.94 2.69 9.66
C THR A 399 -20.01 3.67 9.13
N MET A 400 -20.32 3.58 7.84
CA MET A 400 -21.40 4.34 7.25
C MET A 400 -22.18 3.45 6.28
N ASP A 401 -23.50 3.40 6.43
CA ASP A 401 -24.38 2.53 5.63
C ASP A 401 -23.91 1.05 5.61
N GLY A 402 -23.52 0.54 6.78
CA GLY A 402 -23.03 -0.83 6.94
C GLY A 402 -21.67 -1.12 6.29
N ARG A 403 -20.96 -0.10 5.78
CA ARG A 403 -19.66 -0.20 5.13
C ARG A 403 -18.56 0.39 5.98
N PRO A 404 -17.39 -0.25 6.05
CA PRO A 404 -16.24 0.29 6.74
C PRO A 404 -15.54 1.38 5.93
N TYR A 405 -15.13 2.44 6.60
CA TYR A 405 -14.33 3.53 6.06
C TYR A 405 -13.13 3.83 6.96
N TYR A 406 -12.08 4.33 6.36
CA TYR A 406 -11.05 5.04 7.09
C TYR A 406 -11.01 6.51 6.68
N VAL A 407 -10.55 7.36 7.60
CA VAL A 407 -10.46 8.81 7.41
C VAL A 407 -9.03 9.26 7.69
N ARG A 408 -8.50 10.09 6.82
CA ARG A 408 -7.15 10.67 6.95
C ARG A 408 -7.10 12.10 6.42
N GLN A 409 -6.05 12.82 6.78
CA GLN A 409 -5.76 14.12 6.20
C GLN A 409 -5.43 13.98 4.71
N MET A 410 -6.05 14.81 3.85
CA MET A 410 -5.84 14.72 2.40
C MET A 410 -4.48 15.26 1.98
N LYS A 411 -4.05 16.38 2.54
CA LYS A 411 -2.79 17.05 2.23
C LYS A 411 -2.05 17.43 3.51
N ASN A 412 -0.86 16.90 3.67
CA ASN A 412 0.09 17.29 4.69
C ASN A 412 1.50 17.13 4.09
N PHE A 413 1.97 18.12 3.34
CA PHE A 413 3.21 18.07 2.57
C PHE A 413 3.29 16.85 1.64
N LYS A 414 2.15 16.47 1.05
CA LYS A 414 2.04 15.25 0.27
C LYS A 414 2.72 15.37 -1.08
N GLY A 415 3.64 14.45 -1.38
CA GLY A 415 4.37 14.35 -2.63
C GLY A 415 4.80 12.93 -2.94
N ALA A 416 5.51 12.76 -4.04
CA ALA A 416 6.12 11.50 -4.44
C ALA A 416 7.46 11.78 -5.12
N ILE A 417 8.30 10.76 -5.19
CA ILE A 417 9.42 10.72 -6.13
C ILE A 417 8.84 10.21 -7.45
N PRO A 418 8.84 11.01 -8.53
CA PRO A 418 8.23 10.58 -9.79
C PRO A 418 9.04 9.44 -10.41
N THR A 419 8.45 8.25 -10.44
CA THR A 419 9.11 7.03 -10.94
C THR A 419 9.48 7.16 -12.41
N GLU A 420 8.66 7.85 -13.20
CA GLU A 420 8.87 8.13 -14.62
C GLU A 420 10.10 9.04 -14.91
N TRP A 421 10.65 9.70 -13.90
CA TRP A 421 11.88 10.51 -14.05
C TRP A 421 13.15 9.72 -13.76
N LEU A 422 13.01 8.48 -13.28
CA LEU A 422 14.13 7.72 -12.78
C LEU A 422 14.77 6.88 -13.90
N SER A 423 16.07 7.03 -14.09
CA SER A 423 16.89 6.21 -14.97
C SER A 423 18.33 6.15 -14.46
N GLY A 424 19.09 5.13 -14.84
CA GLY A 424 20.50 5.00 -14.49
C GLY A 424 20.76 5.03 -12.98
N ALA A 425 21.70 5.86 -12.53
CA ALA A 425 22.10 5.94 -11.12
C ALA A 425 20.96 6.36 -10.17
N PRO A 426 20.12 7.37 -10.48
CA PRO A 426 18.93 7.68 -9.68
C PRO A 426 17.97 6.50 -9.53
N PHE A 427 17.68 5.75 -10.58
CA PHE A 427 16.80 4.60 -10.48
C PHE A 427 17.32 3.56 -9.48
N ASN A 428 18.60 3.21 -9.58
CA ASN A 428 19.25 2.30 -8.64
C ASN A 428 19.29 2.85 -7.20
N PHE A 429 19.54 4.15 -7.04
CA PHE A 429 19.57 4.80 -5.73
C PHE A 429 18.22 4.69 -5.01
N PHE A 430 17.12 5.02 -5.71
CA PHE A 430 15.78 4.93 -5.12
C PHE A 430 15.34 3.48 -4.93
N ALA A 431 15.68 2.56 -5.84
CA ALA A 431 15.42 1.13 -5.69
C ALA A 431 16.03 0.58 -4.39
N PHE A 432 17.31 0.88 -4.12
CA PHE A 432 17.94 0.54 -2.84
C PHE A 432 17.22 1.18 -1.65
N GLY A 433 16.84 2.45 -1.78
CA GLY A 433 16.12 3.21 -0.75
C GLY A 433 14.76 2.61 -0.41
N TYR A 434 13.99 2.19 -1.40
CA TYR A 434 12.68 1.56 -1.20
C TYR A 434 12.81 0.21 -0.47
N GLY A 435 13.82 -0.60 -0.84
CA GLY A 435 14.13 -1.81 -0.09
C GLY A 435 14.48 -1.54 1.38
N ALA A 436 15.28 -0.50 1.64
CA ALA A 436 15.64 -0.10 3.00
C ALA A 436 14.44 0.44 3.80
N LEU A 437 13.51 1.15 3.16
CA LEU A 437 12.27 1.63 3.78
C LEU A 437 11.34 0.49 4.14
N LEU A 438 11.16 -0.48 3.23
CA LEU A 438 10.37 -1.68 3.49
C LEU A 438 10.95 -2.49 4.65
N ALA A 439 12.27 -2.67 4.68
CA ALA A 439 12.95 -3.34 5.81
C ALA A 439 12.69 -2.65 7.14
N ARG A 440 12.69 -1.32 7.18
CA ARG A 440 12.36 -0.56 8.39
C ARG A 440 10.90 -0.76 8.80
N ALA A 441 9.97 -0.77 7.85
CA ALA A 441 8.57 -1.03 8.13
C ALA A 441 8.39 -2.43 8.74
N HIS A 442 8.97 -3.46 8.15
CA HIS A 442 8.92 -4.84 8.66
C HIS A 442 9.64 -5.01 10.00
N ALA A 443 10.78 -4.32 10.20
CA ALA A 443 11.53 -4.37 11.46
C ALA A 443 10.73 -3.80 12.66
N ARG A 444 9.77 -2.91 12.42
CA ARG A 444 8.90 -2.35 13.47
C ARG A 444 7.86 -3.35 13.98
N VAL A 445 7.44 -4.27 13.13
CA VAL A 445 6.27 -5.14 13.35
C VAL A 445 6.59 -6.62 13.34
N GLY A 446 7.83 -6.98 13.03
CA GLY A 446 8.32 -8.34 12.99
C GLY A 446 9.66 -8.49 13.71
N ASP A 447 10.18 -9.69 13.71
CA ASP A 447 11.51 -9.95 14.27
C ASP A 447 12.60 -9.66 13.23
N ALA A 448 13.15 -8.44 13.27
CA ALA A 448 14.20 -7.99 12.36
C ALA A 448 15.45 -8.89 12.40
N ALA A 449 15.78 -9.50 13.54
CA ALA A 449 16.95 -10.38 13.67
C ALA A 449 16.70 -11.72 12.96
N VAL A 450 15.49 -12.29 13.11
CA VAL A 450 15.12 -13.54 12.42
C VAL A 450 15.09 -13.32 10.91
N ILE A 451 14.44 -12.24 10.42
CA ILE A 451 14.41 -11.93 8.99
C ILE A 451 15.81 -11.66 8.45
N SER A 452 16.66 -10.89 9.17
CA SER A 452 18.05 -10.64 8.80
C SER A 452 18.86 -11.94 8.72
N GLY A 453 18.67 -12.82 9.71
CA GLY A 453 19.29 -14.15 9.74
C GLY A 453 18.88 -14.99 8.53
N TYR A 454 17.62 -14.98 8.14
CA TYR A 454 17.14 -15.65 6.92
C TYR A 454 17.76 -15.03 5.66
N CYS A 455 17.72 -13.73 5.50
CA CYS A 455 18.26 -13.04 4.32
C CYS A 455 19.77 -13.26 4.19
N GLY A 456 20.53 -13.11 5.28
CA GLY A 456 21.98 -13.29 5.34
C GLY A 456 22.78 -12.31 4.50
N GLY A 457 24.12 -12.50 4.48
CA GLY A 457 25.06 -11.55 3.87
C GLY A 457 25.37 -11.76 2.38
N SER A 458 25.01 -12.91 1.77
CA SER A 458 25.33 -13.20 0.36
C SER A 458 24.21 -12.73 -0.58
N GLU A 459 24.53 -12.56 -1.86
CA GLU A 459 23.59 -12.13 -2.91
C GLU A 459 22.63 -13.26 -3.37
N THR A 460 22.60 -14.43 -2.68
CA THR A 460 21.73 -15.56 -3.09
C THR A 460 20.24 -15.16 -3.17
N LEU A 461 19.75 -14.39 -2.20
CA LEU A 461 18.38 -13.90 -2.21
C LEU A 461 18.19 -12.83 -3.30
N ASP A 462 19.18 -11.97 -3.52
CA ASP A 462 19.15 -10.90 -4.51
C ASP A 462 19.01 -11.47 -5.93
N GLU A 463 19.80 -12.51 -6.25
CA GLU A 463 19.72 -13.21 -7.53
C GLU A 463 18.37 -13.92 -7.72
N ALA A 464 17.95 -14.68 -6.70
CA ALA A 464 16.69 -15.42 -6.77
C ALA A 464 15.49 -14.48 -6.95
N VAL A 465 15.42 -13.40 -6.19
CA VAL A 465 14.31 -12.44 -6.32
C VAL A 465 14.40 -11.68 -7.65
N ALA A 466 15.60 -11.46 -8.19
CA ALA A 466 15.75 -10.87 -9.53
C ALA A 466 15.23 -11.81 -10.64
N ASP A 467 15.52 -13.12 -10.56
CA ASP A 467 14.96 -14.12 -11.48
C ASP A 467 13.43 -14.16 -11.38
N TRP A 468 12.89 -14.11 -10.15
CA TRP A 468 11.45 -14.07 -9.92
C TRP A 468 10.81 -12.79 -10.49
N ALA A 469 11.39 -11.63 -10.25
CA ALA A 469 10.84 -10.35 -10.70
C ALA A 469 10.80 -10.22 -12.22
N GLU A 470 11.85 -10.71 -12.93
CA GLU A 470 11.90 -10.76 -14.37
C GLU A 470 10.84 -11.69 -14.95
N ALA A 471 10.73 -12.95 -14.44
CA ALA A 471 9.73 -13.90 -14.87
C ALA A 471 8.29 -13.43 -14.59
N TYR A 472 8.06 -12.79 -13.42
CA TYR A 472 6.76 -12.23 -13.09
C TYR A 472 6.44 -10.98 -13.91
N GLY A 473 7.44 -10.17 -14.25
CA GLY A 473 7.30 -9.04 -15.18
C GLY A 473 6.85 -9.51 -16.58
N ASP A 474 7.48 -10.56 -17.12
CA ASP A 474 7.11 -11.16 -18.41
C ASP A 474 5.66 -11.68 -18.39
N GLN A 475 5.25 -12.34 -17.31
CA GLN A 475 3.86 -12.78 -17.14
C GLN A 475 2.89 -11.61 -17.03
N THR A 476 3.27 -10.55 -16.32
CA THR A 476 2.41 -9.37 -16.18
C THR A 476 2.19 -8.66 -17.51
N GLU A 477 3.19 -8.63 -18.41
CA GLU A 477 3.00 -8.13 -19.78
C GLU A 477 1.99 -8.97 -20.57
N GLN A 478 2.07 -10.31 -20.48
CA GLN A 478 1.10 -11.22 -21.13
C GLN A 478 -0.32 -11.05 -20.54
N ASP A 479 -0.43 -10.95 -19.22
CA ASP A 479 -1.70 -10.73 -18.55
C ASP A 479 -2.32 -9.38 -18.95
N HIS A 480 -1.50 -8.33 -19.03
CA HIS A 480 -1.91 -7.01 -19.49
C HIS A 480 -2.37 -7.04 -20.96
N GLU A 481 -1.62 -7.71 -21.85
CA GLU A 481 -2.02 -7.86 -23.26
C GLU A 481 -3.37 -8.57 -23.38
N SER A 482 -3.56 -9.65 -22.64
CA SER A 482 -4.82 -10.38 -22.57
C SER A 482 -5.95 -9.49 -22.07
N PHE A 483 -5.70 -8.73 -20.99
CA PHE A 483 -6.64 -7.78 -20.41
C PHE A 483 -7.00 -6.62 -21.34
N ALA A 484 -6.03 -5.99 -21.96
CA ALA A 484 -6.23 -4.84 -22.85
C ALA A 484 -6.94 -5.24 -24.17
N ASN A 485 -6.83 -6.51 -24.57
CA ASN A 485 -7.46 -7.05 -25.77
C ASN A 485 -8.82 -7.72 -25.52
N ASP A 486 -9.18 -7.96 -24.27
CA ASP A 486 -10.42 -8.63 -23.91
C ASP A 486 -11.67 -7.84 -24.38
N PRO A 487 -12.65 -8.51 -25.02
CA PRO A 487 -13.84 -7.83 -25.54
C PRO A 487 -14.71 -7.13 -24.47
N ASP A 488 -14.84 -7.75 -23.28
CA ASP A 488 -15.66 -7.18 -22.20
C ASP A 488 -14.95 -5.95 -21.59
N VAL A 489 -13.63 -6.00 -21.44
CA VAL A 489 -12.83 -4.84 -20.99
C VAL A 489 -12.91 -3.69 -22.00
N LYS A 490 -12.78 -3.97 -23.31
CA LYS A 490 -12.93 -2.96 -24.37
C LYS A 490 -14.33 -2.36 -24.38
N ALA A 491 -15.37 -3.17 -24.20
CA ALA A 491 -16.75 -2.70 -24.12
C ALA A 491 -16.96 -1.77 -22.93
N LEU A 492 -16.44 -2.14 -21.74
CA LEU A 492 -16.48 -1.29 -20.54
C LEU A 492 -15.75 0.05 -20.77
N ILE A 493 -14.56 0.02 -21.37
CA ILE A 493 -13.81 1.26 -21.65
C ILE A 493 -14.56 2.17 -22.62
N ALA A 494 -15.26 1.59 -23.60
CA ALA A 494 -16.04 2.35 -24.59
C ALA A 494 -17.27 3.06 -23.96
N GLU A 495 -17.72 2.65 -22.77
CA GLU A 495 -18.80 3.34 -22.03
C GLU A 495 -18.35 4.71 -21.47
N LEU A 496 -17.04 4.98 -21.40
CA LEU A 496 -16.55 6.30 -21.02
C LEU A 496 -16.99 7.31 -22.08
N LYS A 497 -17.98 8.13 -21.73
CA LYS A 497 -18.32 9.29 -22.54
C LYS A 497 -17.09 10.19 -22.58
N THR A 498 -16.61 10.44 -23.80
CA THR A 498 -15.55 11.42 -24.10
C THR A 498 -15.89 12.79 -23.55
#